data_3209b3c7030212b608ecc35056c65f74
#
_entry.id   3209b3c7030212b608ecc35056c65f74
#
_cell.length_a   1.000
_cell.length_b   1.000
_cell.length_c   1.000
_cell.angle_alpha   90.00
_cell.angle_beta   90.00
_cell.angle_gamma   90.00
#
_symmetry.space_group_name_H-M   'P 1'
#
loop_
_entity.id
_entity.type
_entity.pdbx_description
1 polymer ?
#
loop_
_entity_poly.entity_id
_entity_poly.type
_entity_poly.pdbx_seq_one_letter_code
_entity_poly.pdbx_strand_id
1 'polypeptide(L)'
;IVNELISEGVVKETGRGESSGGRRPVMLEISPTAAFILAVRIQRGETATAIFDLNGNALNEHYQTLDTSLAEDVVQAIGASFDWLVDSTGIDRRRILWCGLASPGLIDPHRGIVERSSNLRWEKVALGAMLSKRLYGMPVHVENISNAAALAEHEFGNGRGSKSLIYINLSVGIGAGIVLDNEVYGGSRGYAGEIGHMTLIPDGGPECTCGSSGCFEALCGISAVLEQAKLAMSDDILEELGLSKGRLSFDSLLYPPLSDTAEIGQVVSRVGRLVGVAVSNLVNMFNPDTVILGGELARLGASLVSMVADEMKIRVLNELNRNVRVALSSLKEDPPLKGSYAAVAKKIFDMPDWFG
;
A
#
# COMPACT_ATOMS: atom_id res chain seq x y z
N ILE A 1 -10.63 19.23 33.56
CA ILE A 1 -10.42 18.35 32.38
C ILE A 1 -10.12 19.18 31.12
N VAL A 2 -11.04 20.02 30.56
CA VAL A 2 -10.78 20.74 29.29
C VAL A 2 -9.60 21.71 29.43
N ASN A 3 -9.54 22.49 30.50
CA ASN A 3 -8.42 23.44 30.77
C ASN A 3 -7.09 22.70 30.97
N GLU A 4 -7.10 21.51 31.55
CA GLU A 4 -5.92 20.65 31.70
C GLU A 4 -5.44 20.20 30.33
N LEU A 5 -6.34 19.64 29.48
CA LEU A 5 -5.99 19.22 28.12
C LEU A 5 -5.47 20.38 27.24
N ILE A 6 -5.99 21.59 27.44
CA ILE A 6 -5.45 22.80 26.77
C ILE A 6 -4.05 23.13 27.30
N SER A 7 -3.85 23.09 28.63
CA SER A 7 -2.54 23.39 29.23
C SER A 7 -1.46 22.38 28.87
N GLU A 8 -1.85 21.13 28.63
CA GLU A 8 -0.98 20.04 28.16
C GLU A 8 -0.76 20.06 26.64
N GLY A 9 -1.46 20.95 25.91
CA GLY A 9 -1.34 21.08 24.46
C GLY A 9 -1.99 19.96 23.65
N VAL A 10 -2.87 19.18 24.29
CA VAL A 10 -3.60 18.08 23.66
C VAL A 10 -4.78 18.60 22.84
N VAL A 11 -5.44 19.64 23.35
CA VAL A 11 -6.61 20.29 22.74
C VAL A 11 -6.32 21.77 22.56
N LYS A 12 -6.81 22.35 21.48
CA LYS A 12 -6.77 23.79 21.21
C LYS A 12 -8.17 24.33 20.94
N GLU A 13 -8.40 25.59 21.29
CA GLU A 13 -9.60 26.32 20.91
C GLU A 13 -9.48 26.79 19.46
N THR A 14 -10.47 26.47 18.61
CA THR A 14 -10.49 26.83 17.18
C THR A 14 -11.47 27.96 16.86
N GLY A 15 -12.11 28.54 17.88
CA GLY A 15 -13.01 29.66 17.72
C GLY A 15 -14.38 29.44 18.36
N ARG A 16 -15.35 30.23 17.94
CA ARG A 16 -16.75 30.13 18.44
C ARG A 16 -17.63 29.58 17.34
N GLY A 17 -18.40 28.55 17.68
CA GLY A 17 -19.38 27.95 16.78
C GLY A 17 -20.60 28.85 16.50
N GLU A 18 -21.45 28.44 15.57
CA GLU A 18 -22.71 29.12 15.26
C GLU A 18 -23.65 29.08 16.47
N SER A 19 -24.39 30.14 16.71
CA SER A 19 -25.33 30.25 17.83
C SER A 19 -26.76 30.08 17.33
N SER A 20 -27.49 29.15 17.92
CA SER A 20 -28.94 28.95 17.72
C SER A 20 -29.79 29.63 18.78
N GLY A 21 -29.30 30.73 19.43
CA GLY A 21 -30.06 31.50 20.40
C GLY A 21 -29.52 31.50 21.83
N GLY A 22 -28.22 31.23 22.03
CA GLY A 22 -27.54 31.25 23.33
C GLY A 22 -26.10 31.70 23.26
N ARG A 23 -25.32 31.50 24.35
CA ARG A 23 -23.87 31.75 24.35
C ARG A 23 -23.21 30.84 23.30
N ARG A 24 -22.46 31.45 22.37
CA ARG A 24 -21.75 30.70 21.32
C ARG A 24 -20.80 29.67 21.95
N PRO A 25 -20.89 28.37 21.58
CA PRO A 25 -19.99 27.36 22.09
C PRO A 25 -18.57 27.63 21.62
N VAL A 26 -17.59 27.35 22.49
CA VAL A 26 -16.17 27.32 22.12
C VAL A 26 -15.93 25.97 21.43
N MET A 27 -15.42 26.03 20.21
CA MET A 27 -15.04 24.84 19.45
C MET A 27 -13.66 24.38 19.87
N LEU A 28 -13.52 23.09 20.12
CA LEU A 28 -12.28 22.44 20.52
C LEU A 28 -11.84 21.48 19.43
N GLU A 29 -10.55 21.42 19.20
CA GLU A 29 -9.93 20.48 18.25
C GLU A 29 -8.71 19.84 18.92
N ILE A 30 -8.46 18.56 18.65
CA ILE A 30 -7.24 17.88 19.07
C ILE A 30 -6.05 18.56 18.37
N SER A 31 -5.01 18.90 19.13
CA SER A 31 -3.79 19.44 18.55
C SER A 31 -3.12 18.39 17.67
N PRO A 32 -2.84 18.68 16.39
CA PRO A 32 -2.14 17.73 15.54
C PRO A 32 -0.80 17.24 16.11
N THR A 33 -0.16 18.12 16.88
CA THR A 33 1.13 17.84 17.50
C THR A 33 1.01 17.32 18.94
N ALA A 34 -0.18 16.94 19.43
CA ALA A 34 -0.35 16.35 20.76
C ALA A 34 0.41 15.04 20.92
N ALA A 35 0.43 14.22 19.87
CA ALA A 35 1.20 12.99 19.79
C ALA A 35 1.66 12.76 18.36
N PHE A 36 2.52 11.75 18.17
CA PHE A 36 3.07 11.38 16.88
C PHE A 36 3.01 9.86 16.68
N ILE A 37 3.07 9.47 15.43
CA ILE A 37 3.09 8.09 15.00
C ILE A 37 4.34 7.86 14.15
N LEU A 38 5.09 6.81 14.47
CA LEU A 38 6.12 6.29 13.59
C LEU A 38 5.47 5.41 12.53
N ALA A 39 5.67 5.73 11.27
CA ALA A 39 5.26 4.92 10.14
C ALA A 39 6.48 4.29 9.47
N VAL A 40 6.37 3.01 9.12
CA VAL A 40 7.45 2.26 8.48
C VAL A 40 6.89 1.47 7.31
N ARG A 41 7.62 1.46 6.20
CA ARG A 41 7.40 0.54 5.10
C ARG A 41 8.67 -0.24 4.82
N ILE A 42 8.53 -1.55 4.66
CA ILE A 42 9.58 -2.44 4.18
C ILE A 42 9.22 -2.91 2.79
N GLN A 43 10.17 -2.90 1.88
CA GLN A 43 10.09 -3.60 0.61
C GLN A 43 11.46 -4.19 0.25
N ARG A 44 11.52 -4.97 -0.82
CA ARG A 44 12.78 -5.56 -1.24
C ARG A 44 13.80 -4.49 -1.59
N GLY A 45 14.92 -4.48 -0.89
CA GLY A 45 16.04 -3.57 -1.13
C GLY A 45 15.89 -2.19 -0.50
N GLU A 46 14.79 -1.90 0.22
CA GLU A 46 14.54 -0.57 0.75
C GLU A 46 13.66 -0.58 2.00
N THR A 47 13.90 0.39 2.90
CA THR A 47 12.97 0.77 3.97
C THR A 47 12.66 2.26 3.88
N ALA A 48 11.42 2.63 4.23
CA ALA A 48 11.01 4.00 4.46
C ALA A 48 10.50 4.14 5.89
N THR A 49 10.88 5.22 6.56
CA THR A 49 10.50 5.52 7.94
C THR A 49 10.12 6.98 8.02
N ALA A 50 8.99 7.31 8.65
CA ALA A 50 8.51 8.68 8.78
C ALA A 50 7.85 8.93 10.14
N ILE A 51 7.89 10.15 10.63
CA ILE A 51 7.11 10.60 11.80
C ILE A 51 5.94 11.44 11.30
N PHE A 52 4.73 11.03 11.67
CA PHE A 52 3.49 11.72 11.33
C PHE A 52 2.86 12.38 12.55
N ASP A 53 2.23 13.56 12.34
CA ASP A 53 1.32 14.16 13.30
C ASP A 53 -0.04 13.44 13.32
N LEU A 54 -0.94 13.79 14.24
CA LEU A 54 -2.28 13.17 14.35
C LEU A 54 -3.22 13.48 13.18
N ASN A 55 -2.88 14.44 12.31
CA ASN A 55 -3.62 14.74 11.08
C ASN A 55 -3.08 13.95 9.86
N GLY A 56 -2.02 13.16 10.05
CA GLY A 56 -1.40 12.39 8.98
C GLY A 56 -0.47 13.23 8.08
N ASN A 57 0.06 14.35 8.58
CA ASN A 57 1.11 15.08 7.88
C ASN A 57 2.47 14.52 8.32
N ALA A 58 3.31 14.17 7.36
CA ALA A 58 4.68 13.78 7.64
C ALA A 58 5.50 15.00 8.08
N LEU A 59 6.20 14.88 9.20
CA LEU A 59 7.12 15.91 9.67
C LEU A 59 8.48 15.77 9.03
N ASN A 60 8.94 14.54 8.92
CA ASN A 60 10.18 14.18 8.23
C ASN A 60 10.14 12.69 7.84
N GLU A 61 10.89 12.35 6.80
CA GLU A 61 10.96 11.01 6.23
C GLU A 61 12.41 10.62 5.98
N HIS A 62 12.70 9.32 6.08
CA HIS A 62 14.00 8.75 5.79
C HIS A 62 13.87 7.47 4.97
N TYR A 63 14.44 7.48 3.78
CA TYR A 63 14.51 6.34 2.87
C TYR A 63 15.91 5.75 2.90
N GLN A 64 16.00 4.43 3.00
CA GLN A 64 17.27 3.73 3.09
C GLN A 64 17.28 2.50 2.19
N THR A 65 18.26 2.44 1.28
CA THR A 65 18.54 1.24 0.47
C THR A 65 19.45 0.30 1.26
N LEU A 66 19.03 -0.96 1.42
CA LEU A 66 19.79 -1.99 2.14
C LEU A 66 19.39 -3.38 1.66
N ASP A 67 20.20 -4.40 1.97
CA ASP A 67 19.76 -5.78 1.82
C ASP A 67 18.71 -6.12 2.87
N THR A 68 17.49 -6.38 2.40
CA THR A 68 16.34 -6.70 3.27
C THR A 68 16.15 -8.20 3.48
N SER A 69 17.11 -9.04 3.14
CA SER A 69 17.01 -10.50 3.31
C SER A 69 17.16 -10.96 4.75
N LEU A 70 17.85 -10.17 5.60
CA LEU A 70 18.03 -10.44 7.03
C LEU A 70 17.16 -9.49 7.86
N ALA A 71 16.20 -10.05 8.59
CA ALA A 71 15.24 -9.27 9.38
C ALA A 71 15.92 -8.45 10.49
N GLU A 72 16.98 -8.98 11.09
CA GLU A 72 17.77 -8.32 12.13
C GLU A 72 18.38 -7.01 11.59
N ASP A 73 18.97 -7.04 10.41
CA ASP A 73 19.61 -5.86 9.80
C ASP A 73 18.56 -4.81 9.45
N VAL A 74 17.39 -5.24 8.95
CA VAL A 74 16.26 -4.35 8.68
C VAL A 74 15.76 -3.66 9.95
N VAL A 75 15.61 -4.42 11.04
CA VAL A 75 15.20 -3.87 12.34
C VAL A 75 16.20 -2.85 12.88
N GLN A 76 17.52 -3.13 12.75
CA GLN A 76 18.56 -2.17 13.14
C GLN A 76 18.52 -0.91 12.28
N ALA A 77 18.35 -1.04 10.98
CA ALA A 77 18.26 0.08 10.04
C ALA A 77 17.06 0.98 10.34
N ILE A 78 15.87 0.39 10.57
CA ILE A 78 14.67 1.14 10.97
C ILE A 78 14.90 1.86 12.31
N GLY A 79 15.53 1.19 13.28
CA GLY A 79 15.83 1.81 14.56
C GLY A 79 16.82 2.97 14.45
N ALA A 80 17.82 2.89 13.56
CA ALA A 80 18.74 4.00 13.28
C ALA A 80 18.00 5.16 12.59
N SER A 81 17.12 4.85 11.63
CA SER A 81 16.26 5.86 10.99
C SER A 81 15.36 6.58 11.99
N PHE A 82 14.78 5.84 12.94
CA PHE A 82 13.97 6.40 14.02
C PHE A 82 14.78 7.35 14.90
N ASP A 83 15.96 6.94 15.35
CA ASP A 83 16.83 7.80 16.18
C ASP A 83 17.21 9.08 15.44
N TRP A 84 17.57 8.98 14.15
CA TRP A 84 17.87 10.13 13.30
C TRP A 84 16.65 11.06 13.12
N LEU A 85 15.43 10.51 12.92
CA LEU A 85 14.20 11.30 12.78
C LEU A 85 13.86 12.05 14.05
N VAL A 86 14.01 11.42 15.22
CA VAL A 86 13.81 12.08 16.52
C VAL A 86 14.79 13.25 16.70
N ASP A 87 16.07 13.04 16.42
CA ASP A 87 17.10 14.07 16.54
C ASP A 87 16.85 15.22 15.55
N SER A 88 16.50 14.91 14.30
CA SER A 88 16.30 15.91 13.25
C SER A 88 15.02 16.75 13.43
N THR A 89 13.99 16.20 14.05
CA THR A 89 12.72 16.90 14.32
C THR A 89 12.68 17.59 15.66
N GLY A 90 13.55 17.21 16.60
CA GLY A 90 13.56 17.71 17.98
C GLY A 90 12.34 17.28 18.81
N ILE A 91 11.59 16.27 18.35
CA ILE A 91 10.40 15.76 19.04
C ILE A 91 10.84 14.93 20.26
N ASP A 92 10.16 15.14 21.38
CA ASP A 92 10.30 14.23 22.52
C ASP A 92 9.84 12.81 22.10
N ARG A 93 10.75 11.84 22.15
CA ARG A 93 10.49 10.44 21.81
C ARG A 93 9.26 9.87 22.52
N ARG A 94 9.00 10.28 23.75
CA ARG A 94 7.85 9.83 24.55
C ARG A 94 6.50 10.23 23.96
N ARG A 95 6.48 11.22 23.07
CA ARG A 95 5.27 11.67 22.36
C ARG A 95 5.01 10.86 21.07
N ILE A 96 5.91 9.96 20.69
CA ILE A 96 5.70 9.03 19.58
C ILE A 96 5.13 7.74 20.17
N LEU A 97 3.81 7.56 20.04
CA LEU A 97 3.06 6.59 20.84
C LEU A 97 3.02 5.21 20.23
N TRP A 98 3.03 5.09 18.90
CA TRP A 98 2.91 3.83 18.16
C TRP A 98 3.76 3.82 16.93
N CYS A 99 4.13 2.59 16.53
CA CYS A 99 4.71 2.31 15.24
C CYS A 99 3.72 1.48 14.41
N GLY A 100 3.30 2.02 13.27
CA GLY A 100 2.66 1.26 12.20
C GLY A 100 3.71 0.81 11.20
N LEU A 101 3.65 -0.45 10.78
CA LEU A 101 4.61 -1.03 9.85
C LEU A 101 3.89 -1.79 8.73
N ALA A 102 4.21 -1.46 7.49
CA ALA A 102 3.77 -2.16 6.29
C ALA A 102 4.89 -3.07 5.76
N SER A 103 4.60 -4.35 5.57
CA SER A 103 5.54 -5.36 5.06
C SER A 103 4.90 -6.24 3.98
N PRO A 104 5.65 -6.66 2.95
CA PRO A 104 5.16 -7.65 2.00
C PRO A 104 5.15 -9.05 2.62
N GLY A 105 4.19 -9.86 2.20
CA GLY A 105 4.05 -11.27 2.57
C GLY A 105 2.79 -11.56 3.38
N LEU A 106 2.69 -12.81 3.84
CA LEU A 106 1.60 -13.27 4.70
C LEU A 106 1.85 -12.77 6.12
N ILE A 107 1.01 -11.85 6.60
CA ILE A 107 1.16 -11.20 7.91
C ILE A 107 0.05 -11.68 8.83
N ASP A 108 0.44 -12.13 10.03
CA ASP A 108 -0.48 -12.25 11.18
C ASP A 108 -0.45 -10.92 11.95
N PRO A 109 -1.42 -10.02 11.75
CA PRO A 109 -1.41 -8.68 12.35
C PRO A 109 -1.67 -8.71 13.86
N HIS A 110 -2.30 -9.76 14.37
CA HIS A 110 -2.59 -9.91 15.81
C HIS A 110 -1.32 -10.25 16.60
N ARG A 111 -0.42 -11.04 16.00
CA ARG A 111 0.85 -11.46 16.62
C ARG A 111 2.04 -10.62 16.16
N GLY A 112 1.87 -9.79 15.12
CA GLY A 112 2.95 -9.02 14.52
C GLY A 112 4.02 -9.91 13.87
N ILE A 113 3.60 -11.05 13.27
CA ILE A 113 4.48 -12.04 12.65
C ILE A 113 4.36 -11.99 11.13
N VAL A 114 5.51 -11.94 10.46
CA VAL A 114 5.60 -12.25 9.03
C VAL A 114 5.74 -13.78 8.92
N GLU A 115 4.65 -14.45 8.58
CA GLU A 115 4.63 -15.91 8.45
C GLU A 115 5.47 -16.37 7.27
N ARG A 116 5.36 -15.67 6.15
CA ARG A 116 6.16 -15.91 4.95
C ARG A 116 6.20 -14.67 4.05
N SER A 117 7.38 -14.31 3.60
CA SER A 117 7.58 -13.31 2.56
C SER A 117 8.60 -13.79 1.54
N SER A 118 8.15 -14.18 0.35
CA SER A 118 9.04 -14.62 -0.74
C SER A 118 9.94 -13.47 -1.21
N ASN A 119 9.42 -12.25 -1.22
CA ASN A 119 10.15 -11.04 -1.64
C ASN A 119 11.32 -10.71 -0.71
N LEU A 120 11.15 -10.92 0.61
CA LEU A 120 12.18 -10.67 1.62
C LEU A 120 12.96 -11.94 1.99
N ARG A 121 12.54 -13.12 1.54
CA ARG A 121 13.06 -14.43 1.93
C ARG A 121 12.92 -14.71 3.44
N TRP A 122 11.84 -14.22 4.03
CA TRP A 122 11.55 -14.38 5.45
C TRP A 122 10.55 -15.50 5.69
N GLU A 123 10.73 -16.20 6.82
CA GLU A 123 9.81 -17.22 7.31
C GLU A 123 9.70 -17.11 8.83
N LYS A 124 8.48 -17.00 9.36
CA LYS A 124 8.14 -16.93 10.79
C LYS A 124 8.93 -15.87 11.56
N VAL A 125 9.07 -14.68 11.00
CA VAL A 125 9.77 -13.56 11.62
C VAL A 125 8.83 -12.82 12.57
N ALA A 126 9.15 -12.78 13.86
CA ALA A 126 8.40 -12.04 14.90
C ALA A 126 8.71 -10.53 14.82
N LEU A 127 8.43 -9.91 13.65
CA LEU A 127 8.86 -8.57 13.28
C LEU A 127 8.38 -7.50 14.27
N GLY A 128 7.12 -7.59 14.71
CA GLY A 128 6.54 -6.66 15.67
C GLY A 128 7.29 -6.65 17.01
N ALA A 129 7.59 -7.82 17.55
CA ALA A 129 8.32 -7.95 18.80
C ALA A 129 9.79 -7.49 18.66
N MET A 130 10.47 -7.86 17.56
CA MET A 130 11.84 -7.45 17.29
C MET A 130 11.96 -5.94 17.19
N LEU A 131 11.05 -5.30 16.44
CA LEU A 131 11.05 -3.85 16.25
C LEU A 131 10.63 -3.13 17.54
N SER A 132 9.62 -3.57 18.27
CA SER A 132 9.23 -3.01 19.56
C SER A 132 10.42 -2.97 20.54
N LYS A 133 11.19 -4.04 20.62
CA LYS A 133 12.41 -4.10 21.45
C LYS A 133 13.45 -3.04 21.00
N ARG A 134 13.66 -2.87 19.69
CA ARG A 134 14.59 -1.86 19.14
C ARG A 134 14.09 -0.43 19.35
N LEU A 135 12.78 -0.24 19.39
CA LEU A 135 12.09 1.05 19.60
C LEU A 135 11.73 1.27 21.08
N TYR A 136 12.52 0.76 21.99
CA TYR A 136 12.41 1.00 23.46
C TYR A 136 11.05 0.59 24.05
N GLY A 137 10.43 -0.46 23.54
CA GLY A 137 9.15 -0.98 24.01
C GLY A 137 7.91 -0.32 23.38
N MET A 138 8.09 0.55 22.38
CA MET A 138 6.97 1.15 21.63
C MET A 138 6.07 0.06 21.04
N PRO A 139 4.73 0.16 21.16
CA PRO A 139 3.82 -0.76 20.49
C PRO A 139 4.00 -0.73 18.98
N VAL A 140 4.04 -1.90 18.33
CA VAL A 140 4.20 -2.03 16.88
C VAL A 140 3.03 -2.83 16.31
N HIS A 141 2.35 -2.25 15.32
CA HIS A 141 1.37 -2.94 14.51
C HIS A 141 1.98 -3.27 13.15
N VAL A 142 1.96 -4.54 12.78
CA VAL A 142 2.47 -5.01 11.48
C VAL A 142 1.27 -5.30 10.57
N GLU A 143 1.24 -4.68 9.39
CA GLU A 143 0.19 -4.85 8.41
C GLU A 143 0.77 -5.32 7.07
N ASN A 144 -0.06 -5.97 6.25
CA ASN A 144 0.31 -6.28 4.87
C ASN A 144 0.40 -4.99 4.04
N ILE A 145 1.40 -4.93 3.17
CA ILE A 145 1.71 -3.73 2.36
C ILE A 145 0.53 -3.27 1.47
N SER A 146 -0.26 -4.21 0.93
CA SER A 146 -1.43 -3.89 0.11
C SER A 146 -2.61 -3.42 0.97
N ASN A 147 -2.79 -4.00 2.16
CA ASN A 147 -3.78 -3.53 3.13
C ASN A 147 -3.46 -2.12 3.62
N ALA A 148 -2.18 -1.84 3.92
CA ALA A 148 -1.74 -0.50 4.29
C ALA A 148 -2.03 0.50 3.16
N ALA A 149 -1.70 0.17 1.91
CA ALA A 149 -2.00 1.03 0.77
C ALA A 149 -3.52 1.25 0.58
N ALA A 150 -4.35 0.22 0.81
CA ALA A 150 -5.80 0.35 0.78
C ALA A 150 -6.31 1.31 1.85
N LEU A 151 -5.78 1.24 3.08
CA LEU A 151 -6.11 2.20 4.15
C LEU A 151 -5.71 3.63 3.78
N ALA A 152 -4.52 3.82 3.19
CA ALA A 152 -4.10 5.14 2.74
C ALA A 152 -5.07 5.72 1.71
N GLU A 153 -5.45 4.96 0.70
CA GLU A 153 -6.41 5.39 -0.32
C GLU A 153 -7.82 5.63 0.25
N HIS A 154 -8.23 4.82 1.21
CA HIS A 154 -9.51 4.98 1.88
C HIS A 154 -9.58 6.25 2.72
N GLU A 155 -8.52 6.59 3.46
CA GLU A 155 -8.52 7.75 4.36
C GLU A 155 -8.12 9.05 3.64
N PHE A 156 -7.17 8.99 2.70
CA PHE A 156 -6.52 10.18 2.13
C PHE A 156 -6.60 10.28 0.61
N GLY A 157 -6.94 9.20 -0.10
CA GLY A 157 -6.87 9.12 -1.56
C GLY A 157 -8.22 9.05 -2.24
N ASN A 158 -8.21 8.43 -3.42
CA ASN A 158 -9.39 8.25 -4.27
C ASN A 158 -10.45 7.32 -3.67
N GLY A 159 -10.15 6.62 -2.58
CA GLY A 159 -11.09 5.79 -1.84
C GLY A 159 -11.95 6.52 -0.82
N ARG A 160 -11.72 7.81 -0.57
CA ARG A 160 -12.47 8.59 0.43
C ARG A 160 -13.97 8.56 0.17
N GLY A 161 -14.72 8.22 1.24
CA GLY A 161 -16.18 8.11 1.20
C GLY A 161 -16.71 6.79 0.63
N SER A 162 -15.88 5.89 0.17
CA SER A 162 -16.28 4.51 -0.18
C SER A 162 -16.43 3.68 1.08
N LYS A 163 -17.53 2.96 1.23
CA LYS A 163 -17.71 1.98 2.31
C LYS A 163 -16.95 0.69 2.04
N SER A 164 -16.84 0.35 0.76
CA SER A 164 -16.16 -0.85 0.28
C SER A 164 -15.18 -0.51 -0.83
N LEU A 165 -13.91 -0.85 -0.63
CA LEU A 165 -12.82 -0.52 -1.54
C LEU A 165 -11.91 -1.72 -1.71
N ILE A 166 -11.45 -1.94 -2.95
CA ILE A 166 -10.36 -2.88 -3.23
C ILE A 166 -9.20 -2.09 -3.85
N TYR A 167 -8.07 -2.05 -3.16
CA TYR A 167 -6.82 -1.56 -3.71
C TYR A 167 -6.04 -2.74 -4.29
N ILE A 168 -5.59 -2.64 -5.52
CA ILE A 168 -4.79 -3.67 -6.18
C ILE A 168 -3.38 -3.12 -6.39
N ASN A 169 -2.41 -3.72 -5.72
CA ASN A 169 -1.01 -3.44 -5.93
C ASN A 169 -0.48 -4.24 -7.12
N LEU A 170 -0.20 -3.57 -8.22
CA LEU A 170 0.30 -4.13 -9.48
C LEU A 170 1.79 -3.80 -9.63
N SER A 171 2.64 -4.53 -8.91
CA SER A 171 4.10 -4.35 -8.90
C SER A 171 4.82 -5.66 -9.27
N VAL A 172 6.04 -5.87 -8.76
CA VAL A 172 6.76 -7.15 -8.89
C VAL A 172 5.91 -8.28 -8.30
N GLY A 173 5.37 -8.08 -7.09
CA GLY A 173 4.32 -8.92 -6.54
C GLY A 173 2.95 -8.27 -6.76
N ILE A 174 1.91 -9.09 -6.92
CA ILE A 174 0.53 -8.64 -7.03
C ILE A 174 -0.24 -9.05 -5.78
N GLY A 175 -0.90 -8.08 -5.15
CA GLY A 175 -1.75 -8.31 -3.99
C GLY A 175 -2.90 -7.31 -3.95
N ALA A 176 -3.87 -7.53 -3.08
CA ALA A 176 -4.94 -6.57 -2.83
C ALA A 176 -5.06 -6.26 -1.34
N GLY A 177 -5.40 -5.01 -1.05
CA GLY A 177 -5.97 -4.62 0.22
C GLY A 177 -7.48 -4.45 0.04
N ILE A 178 -8.25 -5.08 0.91
CA ILE A 178 -9.70 -5.09 0.85
C ILE A 178 -10.24 -4.35 2.06
N VAL A 179 -11.02 -3.30 1.84
CA VAL A 179 -11.73 -2.57 2.89
C VAL A 179 -13.23 -2.83 2.69
N LEU A 180 -13.88 -3.36 3.70
CA LEU A 180 -15.33 -3.60 3.74
C LEU A 180 -15.90 -2.91 4.99
N ASP A 181 -16.97 -2.13 4.82
CA ASP A 181 -17.58 -1.36 5.91
C ASP A 181 -16.59 -0.49 6.71
N ASN A 182 -15.64 0.14 5.99
CA ASN A 182 -14.57 1.00 6.52
C ASN A 182 -13.51 0.27 7.36
N GLU A 183 -13.43 -1.06 7.30
CA GLU A 183 -12.42 -1.87 7.99
C GLU A 183 -11.67 -2.77 7.02
N VAL A 184 -10.40 -3.05 7.31
CA VAL A 184 -9.60 -3.99 6.53
C VAL A 184 -10.15 -5.40 6.70
N TYR A 185 -10.48 -6.02 5.59
CA TYR A 185 -10.89 -7.42 5.56
C TYR A 185 -9.67 -8.34 5.46
N GLY A 186 -9.21 -8.82 6.59
CA GLY A 186 -8.06 -9.74 6.68
C GLY A 186 -8.40 -11.22 6.50
N GLY A 187 -9.70 -11.59 6.45
CA GLY A 187 -10.11 -12.99 6.54
C GLY A 187 -9.79 -13.61 7.89
N SER A 188 -9.83 -14.93 7.98
CA SER A 188 -9.71 -15.65 9.26
C SER A 188 -8.33 -15.58 9.91
N ARG A 189 -7.27 -15.25 9.18
CA ARG A 189 -5.88 -15.24 9.65
C ARG A 189 -5.08 -14.00 9.23
N GLY A 190 -5.71 -13.00 8.66
CA GLY A 190 -5.03 -11.81 8.13
C GLY A 190 -4.50 -11.96 6.70
N TYR A 191 -4.81 -13.05 5.98
CA TYR A 191 -4.21 -13.37 4.67
C TYR A 191 -5.15 -13.11 3.48
N ALA A 192 -6.27 -12.43 3.68
CA ALA A 192 -7.12 -12.05 2.56
C ALA A 192 -6.37 -11.09 1.62
N GLY A 193 -6.70 -11.14 0.34
CA GLY A 193 -6.08 -10.26 -0.64
C GLY A 193 -4.91 -10.83 -1.43
N GLU A 194 -4.56 -12.11 -1.24
CA GLU A 194 -3.53 -12.83 -2.02
C GLU A 194 -4.00 -13.14 -3.46
N ILE A 195 -4.56 -12.12 -4.12
CA ILE A 195 -5.14 -12.22 -5.47
C ILE A 195 -4.12 -12.53 -6.57
N GLY A 196 -2.85 -12.21 -6.32
CA GLY A 196 -1.76 -12.54 -7.24
C GLY A 196 -1.65 -14.05 -7.52
N HIS A 197 -2.14 -14.87 -6.57
CA HIS A 197 -2.15 -16.32 -6.70
C HIS A 197 -3.48 -16.89 -7.23
N MET A 198 -4.44 -16.05 -7.63
CA MET A 198 -5.60 -16.52 -8.38
C MET A 198 -5.16 -17.08 -9.72
N THR A 199 -5.61 -18.29 -10.06
CA THR A 199 -5.35 -18.90 -11.36
C THR A 199 -6.22 -18.24 -12.43
N LEU A 200 -5.62 -17.51 -13.36
CA LEU A 200 -6.30 -16.92 -14.51
C LEU A 200 -6.23 -17.83 -15.76
N ILE A 201 -5.19 -18.63 -15.86
CA ILE A 201 -5.00 -19.62 -16.94
C ILE A 201 -4.80 -20.98 -16.30
N PRO A 202 -5.82 -21.87 -16.31
CA PRO A 202 -5.76 -23.14 -15.59
C PRO A 202 -4.79 -24.15 -16.22
N ASP A 203 -4.63 -24.12 -17.56
CA ASP A 203 -3.82 -25.08 -18.30
C ASP A 203 -2.77 -24.34 -19.16
N GLY A 204 -1.50 -24.76 -19.07
CA GLY A 204 -0.41 -24.22 -19.89
C GLY A 204 0.02 -22.79 -19.50
N GLY A 205 -0.38 -22.29 -18.34
CA GLY A 205 0.10 -21.02 -17.80
C GLY A 205 1.53 -21.12 -17.26
N PRO A 206 2.25 -19.97 -17.11
CA PRO A 206 3.59 -19.93 -16.56
C PRO A 206 3.62 -20.41 -15.10
N GLU A 207 4.76 -20.99 -14.69
CA GLU A 207 5.00 -21.36 -13.30
C GLU A 207 5.03 -20.12 -12.39
N CYS A 208 4.47 -20.24 -11.20
CA CYS A 208 4.45 -19.21 -10.16
C CYS A 208 5.40 -19.58 -9.01
N THR A 209 5.98 -18.59 -8.38
CA THR A 209 6.84 -18.77 -7.19
C THR A 209 6.13 -19.43 -6.01
N CYS A 210 4.79 -19.46 -6.01
CA CYS A 210 3.99 -20.17 -5.00
C CYS A 210 3.93 -21.69 -5.21
N GLY A 211 4.46 -22.21 -6.32
CA GLY A 211 4.45 -23.63 -6.68
C GLY A 211 3.27 -24.06 -7.57
N SER A 212 2.35 -23.14 -7.90
CA SER A 212 1.25 -23.35 -8.87
C SER A 212 1.61 -22.79 -10.25
N SER A 213 0.70 -22.85 -11.22
CA SER A 213 0.85 -22.28 -12.55
C SER A 213 -0.35 -21.41 -12.94
N GLY A 214 -0.16 -20.49 -13.89
CA GLY A 214 -1.21 -19.63 -14.42
C GLY A 214 -1.76 -18.59 -13.45
N CYS A 215 -1.01 -18.31 -12.36
CA CYS A 215 -1.37 -17.29 -11.39
C CYS A 215 -1.36 -15.89 -12.02
N PHE A 216 -2.21 -15.00 -11.52
CA PHE A 216 -2.29 -13.61 -11.97
C PHE A 216 -0.92 -12.91 -11.88
N GLU A 217 -0.17 -13.09 -10.80
CA GLU A 217 1.17 -12.52 -10.62
C GLU A 217 2.17 -13.07 -11.66
N ALA A 218 2.16 -14.37 -11.92
CA ALA A 218 3.04 -14.98 -12.91
C ALA A 218 2.74 -14.52 -14.36
N LEU A 219 1.55 -13.96 -14.59
CA LEU A 219 1.12 -13.43 -15.89
C LEU A 219 1.33 -11.91 -16.01
N CYS A 220 1.13 -11.15 -14.94
CA CYS A 220 1.01 -9.69 -14.97
C CYS A 220 1.95 -8.96 -14.00
N GLY A 221 2.70 -9.64 -13.13
CA GLY A 221 3.74 -9.01 -12.31
C GLY A 221 4.82 -8.36 -13.21
N ILE A 222 5.47 -7.31 -12.74
CA ILE A 222 6.43 -6.54 -13.53
C ILE A 222 7.52 -7.43 -14.15
N SER A 223 8.04 -8.40 -13.41
CA SER A 223 9.01 -9.35 -13.95
C SER A 223 8.46 -10.17 -15.12
N ALA A 224 7.20 -10.61 -15.03
CA ALA A 224 6.53 -11.36 -16.11
C ALA A 224 6.26 -10.46 -17.33
N VAL A 225 5.88 -9.21 -17.11
CA VAL A 225 5.71 -8.22 -18.21
C VAL A 225 7.01 -7.98 -18.94
N LEU A 226 8.12 -7.82 -18.22
CA LEU A 226 9.46 -7.63 -18.80
C LEU A 226 9.91 -8.85 -19.60
N GLU A 227 9.69 -10.06 -19.10
CA GLU A 227 10.02 -11.27 -19.86
C GLU A 227 9.15 -11.42 -21.14
N GLN A 228 7.87 -11.11 -21.08
CA GLN A 228 7.02 -11.06 -22.27
C GLN A 228 7.51 -10.02 -23.27
N ALA A 229 7.92 -8.83 -22.82
CA ALA A 229 8.50 -7.80 -23.68
C ALA A 229 9.80 -8.27 -24.34
N LYS A 230 10.72 -8.90 -23.61
CA LYS A 230 11.97 -9.46 -24.14
C LYS A 230 11.72 -10.54 -25.19
N LEU A 231 10.68 -11.37 -24.99
CA LEU A 231 10.31 -12.42 -25.95
C LEU A 231 9.64 -11.84 -27.20
N ALA A 232 8.87 -10.77 -27.07
CA ALA A 232 8.19 -10.11 -28.19
C ALA A 232 9.14 -9.33 -29.10
N MET A 233 10.21 -8.75 -28.52
CA MET A 233 11.18 -7.93 -29.26
C MET A 233 12.26 -8.77 -29.90
N SER A 234 12.47 -8.64 -31.21
CA SER A 234 13.63 -9.22 -31.90
C SER A 234 14.90 -8.43 -31.58
N ASP A 235 16.07 -9.09 -31.71
CA ASP A 235 17.34 -8.41 -31.49
C ASP A 235 17.56 -7.31 -32.53
N ASP A 236 17.12 -7.52 -33.79
CA ASP A 236 17.21 -6.52 -34.88
C ASP A 236 16.46 -5.23 -34.54
N ILE A 237 15.20 -5.33 -34.05
CA ILE A 237 14.41 -4.16 -33.64
C ILE A 237 15.09 -3.43 -32.48
N LEU A 238 15.60 -4.16 -31.50
CA LEU A 238 16.28 -3.54 -30.36
C LEU A 238 17.59 -2.83 -30.80
N GLU A 239 18.34 -3.43 -31.72
CA GLU A 239 19.57 -2.83 -32.25
C GLU A 239 19.27 -1.54 -33.03
N GLU A 240 18.23 -1.53 -33.88
CA GLU A 240 17.75 -0.31 -34.55
C GLU A 240 17.36 0.80 -33.57
N LEU A 241 16.84 0.45 -32.39
CA LEU A 241 16.49 1.39 -31.32
C LEU A 241 17.69 1.75 -30.41
N GLY A 242 18.87 1.20 -30.65
CA GLY A 242 20.04 1.40 -29.80
C GLY A 242 19.95 0.73 -28.43
N LEU A 243 19.15 -0.31 -28.30
CA LEU A 243 18.84 -1.01 -27.07
C LEU A 243 19.32 -2.47 -27.09
N SER A 244 19.21 -3.15 -25.97
CA SER A 244 19.43 -4.61 -25.86
C SER A 244 18.49 -5.20 -24.81
N LYS A 245 18.16 -6.50 -24.95
CA LYS A 245 17.26 -7.23 -24.02
C LYS A 245 17.69 -7.09 -22.56
N GLY A 246 18.99 -7.06 -22.28
CA GLY A 246 19.53 -6.93 -20.93
C GLY A 246 19.33 -5.54 -20.28
N ARG A 247 19.01 -4.53 -21.09
CA ARG A 247 18.75 -3.15 -20.62
C ARG A 247 17.26 -2.80 -20.54
N LEU A 248 16.37 -3.71 -20.91
CA LEU A 248 14.93 -3.46 -20.80
C LEU A 248 14.53 -3.37 -19.33
N SER A 249 13.88 -2.26 -18.97
CA SER A 249 13.26 -2.02 -17.68
C SER A 249 11.79 -1.67 -17.89
N PHE A 250 10.97 -1.75 -16.85
CA PHE A 250 9.57 -1.34 -16.98
C PHE A 250 9.45 0.12 -17.40
N ASP A 251 10.32 0.99 -16.89
CA ASP A 251 10.40 2.39 -17.32
C ASP A 251 10.59 2.54 -18.83
N SER A 252 11.48 1.74 -19.41
CA SER A 252 11.71 1.80 -20.85
C SER A 252 10.50 1.40 -21.70
N LEU A 253 9.59 0.57 -21.15
CA LEU A 253 8.36 0.17 -21.85
C LEU A 253 7.29 1.27 -21.85
N LEU A 254 7.39 2.27 -20.97
CA LEU A 254 6.40 3.34 -20.82
C LEU A 254 6.60 4.51 -21.78
N TYR A 255 7.80 4.63 -22.37
CA TYR A 255 8.18 5.80 -23.17
C TYR A 255 8.72 5.39 -24.54
N PRO A 256 8.60 6.30 -25.55
CA PRO A 256 9.24 6.11 -26.85
C PRO A 256 10.77 5.92 -26.70
N PRO A 257 11.38 5.14 -27.59
CA PRO A 257 10.77 4.54 -28.80
C PRO A 257 10.04 3.23 -28.56
N LEU A 258 10.23 2.56 -27.41
CA LEU A 258 9.67 1.22 -27.17
C LEU A 258 8.14 1.21 -27.07
N SER A 259 7.54 2.18 -26.39
CA SER A 259 6.07 2.28 -26.26
C SER A 259 5.34 2.36 -27.59
N ASP A 260 6.03 2.85 -28.66
CA ASP A 260 5.47 3.05 -29.97
C ASP A 260 5.54 1.78 -30.87
N THR A 261 6.22 0.73 -30.40
CA THR A 261 6.33 -0.53 -31.13
C THR A 261 5.04 -1.35 -31.01
N ALA A 262 4.67 -2.05 -32.09
CA ALA A 262 3.48 -2.91 -32.09
C ALA A 262 3.62 -4.07 -31.10
N GLU A 263 4.83 -4.58 -30.93
CA GLU A 263 5.17 -5.69 -30.04
C GLU A 263 4.90 -5.34 -28.58
N ILE A 264 5.38 -4.20 -28.13
CA ILE A 264 5.12 -3.71 -26.75
C ILE A 264 3.65 -3.37 -26.58
N GLY A 265 3.00 -2.77 -27.59
CA GLY A 265 1.55 -2.53 -27.58
C GLY A 265 0.74 -3.79 -27.37
N GLN A 266 1.13 -4.93 -28.00
CA GLN A 266 0.48 -6.22 -27.81
C GLN A 266 0.69 -6.78 -26.39
N VAL A 267 1.91 -6.67 -25.84
CA VAL A 267 2.21 -7.09 -24.46
C VAL A 267 1.35 -6.31 -23.48
N VAL A 268 1.34 -4.98 -23.57
CA VAL A 268 0.56 -4.08 -22.69
C VAL A 268 -0.94 -4.38 -22.81
N SER A 269 -1.45 -4.58 -24.03
CA SER A 269 -2.87 -4.90 -24.26
C SER A 269 -3.25 -6.25 -23.61
N ARG A 270 -2.41 -7.27 -23.78
CA ARG A 270 -2.63 -8.59 -23.15
C ARG A 270 -2.65 -8.48 -21.62
N VAL A 271 -1.67 -7.79 -21.04
CA VAL A 271 -1.56 -7.61 -19.60
C VAL A 271 -2.76 -6.81 -19.06
N GLY A 272 -3.14 -5.72 -19.71
CA GLY A 272 -4.29 -4.91 -19.33
C GLY A 272 -5.61 -5.68 -19.34
N ARG A 273 -5.79 -6.57 -20.34
CA ARG A 273 -6.94 -7.48 -20.38
C ARG A 273 -6.95 -8.46 -19.21
N LEU A 274 -5.82 -9.07 -18.89
CA LEU A 274 -5.73 -9.99 -17.74
C LEU A 274 -5.99 -9.30 -16.41
N VAL A 275 -5.50 -8.07 -16.24
CA VAL A 275 -5.85 -7.22 -15.09
C VAL A 275 -7.35 -6.98 -15.06
N GLY A 276 -7.97 -6.66 -16.21
CA GLY A 276 -9.42 -6.49 -16.33
C GLY A 276 -10.22 -7.72 -15.93
N VAL A 277 -9.74 -8.91 -16.31
CA VAL A 277 -10.36 -10.20 -15.90
C VAL A 277 -10.30 -10.34 -14.37
N ALA A 278 -9.12 -10.10 -13.77
CA ALA A 278 -8.94 -10.19 -12.32
C ALA A 278 -9.85 -9.19 -11.58
N VAL A 279 -9.88 -7.93 -12.03
CA VAL A 279 -10.76 -6.89 -11.48
C VAL A 279 -12.24 -7.30 -11.60
N SER A 280 -12.65 -7.82 -12.76
CA SER A 280 -14.03 -8.27 -12.97
C SER A 280 -14.45 -9.38 -11.99
N ASN A 281 -13.56 -10.33 -11.73
CA ASN A 281 -13.80 -11.40 -10.75
C ASN A 281 -13.98 -10.81 -9.33
N LEU A 282 -13.13 -9.86 -8.94
CA LEU A 282 -13.21 -9.21 -7.63
C LEU A 282 -14.50 -8.39 -7.49
N VAL A 283 -14.89 -7.66 -8.54
CA VAL A 283 -16.15 -6.89 -8.55
C VAL A 283 -17.36 -7.82 -8.41
N ASN A 284 -17.40 -8.93 -9.15
CA ASN A 284 -18.50 -9.90 -9.03
C ASN A 284 -18.52 -10.60 -7.65
N MET A 285 -17.39 -10.74 -6.97
CA MET A 285 -17.26 -11.42 -5.69
C MET A 285 -17.58 -10.51 -4.50
N PHE A 286 -17.08 -9.27 -4.51
CA PHE A 286 -17.13 -8.35 -3.36
C PHE A 286 -18.10 -7.18 -3.53
N ASN A 287 -18.55 -6.88 -4.77
CA ASN A 287 -19.40 -5.73 -5.08
C ASN A 287 -18.91 -4.42 -4.43
N PRO A 288 -17.65 -4.00 -4.65
CA PRO A 288 -17.09 -2.81 -4.03
C PRO A 288 -17.65 -1.53 -4.66
N ASP A 289 -17.63 -0.41 -3.92
CA ASP A 289 -17.90 0.92 -4.45
C ASP A 289 -16.77 1.40 -5.38
N THR A 290 -15.54 1.03 -5.03
CA THR A 290 -14.34 1.53 -5.72
C THR A 290 -13.27 0.44 -5.82
N VAL A 291 -12.65 0.34 -7.00
CA VAL A 291 -11.39 -0.39 -7.22
C VAL A 291 -10.30 0.61 -7.56
N ILE A 292 -9.19 0.56 -6.83
CA ILE A 292 -8.03 1.42 -7.06
C ILE A 292 -6.87 0.57 -7.56
N LEU A 293 -6.31 0.98 -8.69
CA LEU A 293 -5.14 0.36 -9.28
C LEU A 293 -3.90 1.17 -8.86
N GLY A 294 -3.00 0.52 -8.14
CA GLY A 294 -1.72 1.09 -7.71
C GLY A 294 -0.55 0.21 -8.12
N GLY A 295 0.64 0.58 -7.67
CA GLY A 295 1.88 -0.09 -8.02
C GLY A 295 2.45 0.37 -9.37
N GLU A 296 3.54 -0.25 -9.79
CA GLU A 296 4.31 0.17 -10.96
C GLU A 296 3.51 0.09 -12.27
N LEU A 297 2.71 -0.98 -12.46
CA LEU A 297 1.92 -1.17 -13.68
C LEU A 297 0.82 -0.09 -13.83
N ALA A 298 0.37 0.51 -12.72
CA ALA A 298 -0.58 1.62 -12.77
C ALA A 298 -0.04 2.86 -13.48
N ARG A 299 1.28 2.96 -13.71
CA ARG A 299 1.93 4.01 -14.51
C ARG A 299 1.59 3.96 -15.99
N LEU A 300 0.97 2.88 -16.49
CA LEU A 300 0.31 2.85 -17.80
C LEU A 300 -0.85 3.86 -17.88
N GLY A 301 -1.30 4.40 -16.75
CA GLY A 301 -2.23 5.52 -16.71
C GLY A 301 -3.64 5.20 -17.19
N ALA A 302 -4.23 6.14 -17.90
CA ALA A 302 -5.60 6.04 -18.39
C ALA A 302 -5.81 4.83 -19.34
N SER A 303 -4.77 4.38 -20.04
CA SER A 303 -4.86 3.21 -20.92
C SER A 303 -5.17 1.94 -20.14
N LEU A 304 -4.54 1.74 -18.98
CA LEU A 304 -4.84 0.60 -18.11
C LEU A 304 -6.29 0.64 -17.61
N VAL A 305 -6.75 1.80 -17.14
CA VAL A 305 -8.14 1.97 -16.68
C VAL A 305 -9.13 1.67 -17.79
N SER A 306 -8.85 2.13 -19.03
CA SER A 306 -9.71 1.85 -20.19
C SER A 306 -9.78 0.35 -20.50
N MET A 307 -8.63 -0.33 -20.55
CA MET A 307 -8.59 -1.79 -20.81
C MET A 307 -9.35 -2.57 -19.73
N VAL A 308 -9.20 -2.19 -18.47
CA VAL A 308 -9.94 -2.79 -17.35
C VAL A 308 -11.44 -2.54 -17.51
N ALA A 309 -11.85 -1.31 -17.80
CA ALA A 309 -13.27 -0.96 -17.99
C ALA A 309 -13.91 -1.74 -19.17
N ASP A 310 -13.16 -1.96 -20.25
CA ASP A 310 -13.65 -2.73 -21.39
C ASP A 310 -13.87 -4.22 -21.06
N GLU A 311 -12.96 -4.83 -20.29
CA GLU A 311 -13.16 -6.20 -19.81
C GLU A 311 -14.32 -6.31 -18.81
N MET A 312 -14.49 -5.30 -17.93
CA MET A 312 -15.62 -5.26 -16.99
C MET A 312 -16.98 -5.18 -17.68
N LYS A 313 -17.09 -4.46 -18.82
CA LYS A 313 -18.34 -4.41 -19.61
C LYS A 313 -18.79 -5.80 -20.10
N ILE A 314 -17.83 -6.69 -20.30
CA ILE A 314 -18.08 -8.05 -20.83
C ILE A 314 -18.33 -9.04 -19.71
N ARG A 315 -17.69 -8.87 -18.53
CA ARG A 315 -17.55 -9.92 -17.50
C ARG A 315 -18.29 -9.61 -16.19
N VAL A 316 -18.56 -8.36 -15.91
CA VAL A 316 -19.27 -7.96 -14.70
C VAL A 316 -20.76 -7.90 -14.98
N LEU A 317 -21.57 -8.38 -14.03
CA LEU A 317 -23.02 -8.26 -14.11
C LEU A 317 -23.41 -6.77 -14.24
N ASN A 318 -24.36 -6.46 -15.14
CA ASN A 318 -24.72 -5.08 -15.49
C ASN A 318 -25.12 -4.23 -14.27
N GLU A 319 -25.81 -4.83 -13.30
CA GLU A 319 -26.24 -4.19 -12.06
C GLU A 319 -25.06 -3.75 -11.20
N LEU A 320 -23.98 -4.54 -11.16
CA LEU A 320 -22.76 -4.24 -10.41
C LEU A 320 -21.89 -3.23 -11.16
N ASN A 321 -21.72 -3.42 -12.46
CA ASN A 321 -20.82 -2.58 -13.28
C ASN A 321 -21.23 -1.10 -13.31
N ARG A 322 -22.53 -0.79 -13.15
CA ARG A 322 -23.04 0.60 -13.15
C ARG A 322 -22.60 1.41 -11.95
N ASN A 323 -22.26 0.77 -10.85
CA ASN A 323 -22.06 1.43 -9.56
C ASN A 323 -20.58 1.39 -9.10
N VAL A 324 -19.73 0.57 -9.73
CA VAL A 324 -18.32 0.48 -9.34
C VAL A 324 -17.47 1.51 -10.08
N ARG A 325 -16.64 2.22 -9.33
CA ARG A 325 -15.66 3.16 -9.88
C ARG A 325 -14.27 2.50 -9.92
N VAL A 326 -13.63 2.50 -11.09
CA VAL A 326 -12.22 2.11 -11.24
C VAL A 326 -11.37 3.36 -11.38
N ALA A 327 -10.34 3.51 -10.57
CA ALA A 327 -9.44 4.66 -10.57
C ALA A 327 -7.98 4.22 -10.35
N LEU A 328 -7.05 5.07 -10.75
CA LEU A 328 -5.65 4.94 -10.34
C LEU A 328 -5.47 5.46 -8.91
N SER A 329 -4.44 4.96 -8.24
CA SER A 329 -3.97 5.55 -6.99
C SER A 329 -3.72 7.06 -7.18
N SER A 330 -4.26 7.87 -6.27
CA SER A 330 -4.08 9.33 -6.29
C SER A 330 -2.95 9.80 -5.38
N LEU A 331 -2.49 8.95 -4.50
CA LEU A 331 -1.40 9.26 -3.59
C LEU A 331 -0.08 9.18 -4.35
N LYS A 332 0.56 10.34 -4.50
CA LYS A 332 1.85 10.47 -5.19
C LYS A 332 3.03 10.00 -4.34
N GLU A 333 2.86 10.13 -3.03
CA GLU A 333 3.81 9.69 -2.01
C GLU A 333 3.52 8.23 -1.68
N ASP A 334 4.41 7.58 -1.00
CA ASP A 334 4.41 6.16 -0.63
C ASP A 334 3.08 5.72 0.05
N PRO A 335 2.07 5.19 -0.70
CA PRO A 335 0.79 4.84 -0.10
C PRO A 335 0.91 3.82 1.04
N PRO A 336 1.76 2.76 0.96
CA PRO A 336 1.94 1.85 2.07
C PRO A 336 2.54 2.50 3.33
N LEU A 337 3.45 3.45 3.19
CA LEU A 337 4.02 4.19 4.32
C LEU A 337 2.93 5.02 5.00
N LYS A 338 2.15 5.78 4.24
CA LYS A 338 1.01 6.54 4.76
C LYS A 338 -0.08 5.64 5.34
N GLY A 339 -0.28 4.48 4.76
CA GLY A 339 -1.23 3.47 5.24
C GLY A 339 -0.79 2.82 6.54
N SER A 340 0.50 2.64 6.76
CA SER A 340 1.00 2.14 8.05
C SER A 340 0.70 3.13 9.19
N TYR A 341 0.76 4.45 8.93
CA TYR A 341 0.21 5.46 9.84
C TYR A 341 -1.29 5.25 10.07
N ALA A 342 -2.10 5.15 9.00
CA ALA A 342 -3.56 5.01 9.10
C ALA A 342 -3.98 3.77 9.91
N ALA A 343 -3.23 2.66 9.79
CA ALA A 343 -3.50 1.40 10.50
C ALA A 343 -3.45 1.53 12.03
N VAL A 344 -2.74 2.53 12.56
CA VAL A 344 -2.60 2.74 14.00
C VAL A 344 -3.24 4.04 14.49
N ALA A 345 -3.51 5.00 13.62
CA ALA A 345 -4.05 6.30 14.00
C ALA A 345 -5.36 6.18 14.80
N LYS A 346 -6.28 5.30 14.38
CA LYS A 346 -7.53 5.05 15.12
C LYS A 346 -7.29 4.42 16.49
N LYS A 347 -6.29 3.54 16.62
CA LYS A 347 -5.99 2.81 17.87
C LYS A 347 -5.53 3.73 19.00
N ILE A 348 -4.91 4.87 18.67
CA ILE A 348 -4.49 5.85 19.67
C ILE A 348 -5.70 6.42 20.43
N PHE A 349 -6.78 6.72 19.72
CA PHE A 349 -7.99 7.28 20.33
C PHE A 349 -8.80 6.26 21.14
N ASP A 350 -8.57 4.97 20.94
CA ASP A 350 -9.19 3.89 21.70
C ASP A 350 -8.40 3.53 22.98
N MET A 351 -7.21 4.12 23.18
CA MET A 351 -6.42 3.88 24.39
C MET A 351 -6.90 4.79 25.52
N PRO A 352 -7.25 4.24 26.73
CA PRO A 352 -7.82 5.04 27.81
C PRO A 352 -6.84 6.06 28.42
N ASP A 353 -5.53 5.86 28.32
CA ASP A 353 -4.52 6.60 29.06
C ASP A 353 -3.37 7.16 28.18
N TRP A 354 -3.65 7.52 26.92
CA TRP A 354 -2.58 8.04 26.05
C TRP A 354 -2.12 9.45 26.37
N PHE A 355 -2.78 10.13 27.33
CA PHE A 355 -2.47 11.48 27.83
C PHE A 355 -1.82 11.50 29.22
N GLY A 356 -1.66 10.36 29.90
CA GLY A 356 -1.24 10.27 31.29
C GLY A 356 0.23 10.01 31.52
#